data_3e6414c8621415e6b7de8fa8c8101589
#
_entry.id   3e6414c8621415e6b7de8fa8c8101589
#
_cell.length_a   1.000
_cell.length_b   1.000
_cell.length_c   1.000
_cell.angle_alpha   90.00
_cell.angle_beta   90.00
_cell.angle_gamma   90.00
#
_symmetry.space_group_name_H-M   'P 1'
#
loop_
_entity.id
_entity.type
_entity.pdbx_description
1 polymer ?
#
loop_
_entity_poly.entity_id
_entity_poly.type
_entity_poly.pdbx_seq_one_letter_code
_entity_poly.pdbx_strand_id
1 'polypeptide(L)'
;MTSEIFFEIHHGLPREGPGRNIYTQRAFQMLPPLDDPSILDVGCGTGEPTLELARLSQGKVLAIDIHQPYLDELTKKIERAGLSDRVRAVHCSMFDMDFPDESFDIVWAEGSIFIIGLDRGLKEWRRLIKPNGFLVVHEMAWLRPDPPQEIYEYWQEVYPGIRTVPETLQQIPDLGYEIIGHFTLPEDAWWVEYYGPLERRIQQLRKKYVKDPEALVVLDKEQEEIDMFRKYHKWYGSVFFVMRKINQRAQLA
;
A
#
# COMPACT_ATOMS: atom_id res chain seq x y z
N MET A 1 14.47 16.46 10.78
CA MET A 1 14.99 16.94 9.48
C MET A 1 14.80 15.90 8.35
N THR A 2 15.41 14.71 8.42
CA THR A 2 15.28 13.72 7.29
C THR A 2 13.84 13.31 7.01
N SER A 3 13.03 13.08 8.04
CA SER A 3 11.61 12.75 7.88
C SER A 3 10.75 13.92 7.38
N GLU A 4 11.06 15.13 7.76
CA GLU A 4 10.31 16.33 7.33
C GLU A 4 10.51 16.59 5.84
N ILE A 5 11.74 16.42 5.33
CA ILE A 5 12.04 16.57 3.90
C ILE A 5 11.36 15.47 3.09
N PHE A 6 11.38 14.22 3.56
CA PHE A 6 10.65 13.11 2.95
C PHE A 6 9.16 13.46 2.78
N PHE A 7 8.50 13.91 3.84
CA PHE A 7 7.09 14.32 3.76
C PHE A 7 6.86 15.54 2.88
N GLU A 8 7.80 16.50 2.83
CA GLU A 8 7.71 17.63 1.90
C GLU A 8 7.80 17.20 0.43
N ILE A 9 8.65 16.22 0.14
CA ILE A 9 8.78 15.65 -1.21
C ILE A 9 7.44 15.05 -1.66
N HIS A 10 6.76 14.32 -0.78
CA HIS A 10 5.51 13.62 -1.09
C HIS A 10 4.25 14.50 -0.93
N HIS A 11 4.37 15.68 -0.28
CA HIS A 11 3.22 16.54 -0.04
C HIS A 11 2.57 17.06 -1.33
N GLY A 12 1.25 16.84 -1.46
CA GLY A 12 0.46 17.31 -2.59
C GLY A 12 0.74 16.56 -3.90
N LEU A 13 1.37 15.38 -3.83
CA LEU A 13 1.37 14.44 -4.94
C LEU A 13 -0.02 13.80 -5.08
N PRO A 14 -0.36 13.33 -6.29
CA PRO A 14 -1.61 12.58 -6.47
C PRO A 14 -1.68 11.31 -5.60
N ARG A 15 -0.54 10.64 -5.38
CA ARG A 15 -0.37 9.47 -4.52
C ARG A 15 1.01 9.47 -3.86
N GLU A 16 1.13 8.79 -2.73
CA GLU A 16 2.37 8.61 -1.97
C GLU A 16 3.13 7.33 -2.38
N GLY A 17 2.61 6.58 -3.35
CA GLY A 17 3.21 5.36 -3.88
C GLY A 17 2.59 4.97 -5.23
N PRO A 18 3.13 3.92 -5.89
CA PRO A 18 2.62 3.47 -7.18
C PRO A 18 1.18 2.96 -7.05
N GLY A 19 0.34 3.32 -8.02
CA GLY A 19 -1.07 2.92 -8.04
C GLY A 19 -1.91 3.86 -8.89
N ARG A 20 -3.14 3.46 -9.13
CA ARG A 20 -4.22 4.27 -9.74
C ARG A 20 -5.56 3.66 -9.34
N ASN A 21 -6.60 4.48 -9.24
CA ASN A 21 -7.94 4.02 -8.85
C ASN A 21 -8.45 2.83 -9.69
N ILE A 22 -8.10 2.77 -10.97
CA ILE A 22 -8.46 1.64 -11.85
C ILE A 22 -7.89 0.29 -11.35
N TYR A 23 -6.75 0.28 -10.65
CA TYR A 23 -6.17 -0.95 -10.10
C TYR A 23 -6.77 -1.29 -8.75
N THR A 24 -7.09 -0.30 -7.92
CA THR A 24 -7.93 -0.46 -6.72
C THR A 24 -9.28 -1.08 -7.08
N GLN A 25 -9.94 -0.54 -8.13
CA GLN A 25 -11.19 -1.11 -8.68
C GLN A 25 -11.02 -2.56 -9.13
N ARG A 26 -9.96 -2.85 -9.89
CA ARG A 26 -9.68 -4.22 -10.37
C ARG A 26 -9.51 -5.20 -9.22
N ALA A 27 -8.74 -4.83 -8.18
CA ALA A 27 -8.55 -5.68 -7.01
C ALA A 27 -9.87 -5.87 -6.22
N PHE A 28 -10.66 -4.81 -6.06
CA PHE A 28 -11.96 -4.88 -5.40
C PHE A 28 -12.96 -5.76 -6.17
N GLN A 29 -12.98 -5.70 -7.49
CA GLN A 29 -13.84 -6.53 -8.36
C GLN A 29 -13.50 -8.03 -8.33
N MET A 30 -12.34 -8.42 -7.79
CA MET A 30 -12.01 -9.83 -7.56
C MET A 30 -12.70 -10.39 -6.31
N LEU A 31 -13.19 -9.53 -5.42
CA LEU A 31 -13.96 -9.95 -4.25
C LEU A 31 -15.37 -10.35 -4.67
N PRO A 32 -16.01 -11.30 -3.96
CA PRO A 32 -17.43 -11.55 -4.15
C PRO A 32 -18.25 -10.33 -3.74
N PRO A 33 -19.50 -10.19 -4.20
CA PRO A 33 -20.39 -9.14 -3.72
C PRO A 33 -20.53 -9.16 -2.19
N LEU A 34 -20.41 -8.00 -1.58
CA LEU A 34 -20.55 -7.78 -0.13
C LEU A 34 -21.54 -6.64 0.10
N ASP A 35 -22.48 -6.85 1.00
CA ASP A 35 -23.48 -5.85 1.38
C ASP A 35 -22.93 -4.97 2.52
N ASP A 36 -22.78 -3.67 2.27
CA ASP A 36 -22.33 -2.64 3.23
C ASP A 36 -21.11 -3.07 4.09
N PRO A 37 -19.99 -3.53 3.49
CA PRO A 37 -18.87 -4.09 4.24
C PRO A 37 -18.19 -3.04 5.13
N SER A 38 -17.68 -3.51 6.28
CA SER A 38 -16.73 -2.76 7.10
C SER A 38 -15.32 -2.96 6.56
N ILE A 39 -14.66 -1.90 6.14
CA ILE A 39 -13.32 -1.93 5.56
C ILE A 39 -12.34 -1.20 6.47
N LEU A 40 -11.18 -1.80 6.75
CA LEU A 40 -10.03 -1.14 7.36
C LEU A 40 -9.00 -0.89 6.27
N ASP A 41 -8.67 0.37 6.02
CA ASP A 41 -7.60 0.78 5.09
C ASP A 41 -6.35 1.18 5.89
N VAL A 42 -5.29 0.38 5.78
CA VAL A 42 -4.08 0.45 6.61
C VAL A 42 -2.95 1.16 5.88
N GLY A 43 -2.50 2.30 6.42
CA GLY A 43 -1.52 3.17 5.77
C GLY A 43 -2.16 3.92 4.60
N CYS A 44 -3.28 4.58 4.88
CA CYS A 44 -4.15 5.18 3.87
C CYS A 44 -3.56 6.39 3.15
N GLY A 45 -2.47 6.98 3.66
CA GLY A 45 -1.90 8.20 3.10
C GLY A 45 -2.93 9.33 2.98
N THR A 46 -2.94 10.04 1.86
CA THR A 46 -3.94 11.08 1.57
C THR A 46 -5.27 10.51 1.04
N GLY A 47 -5.43 9.18 0.98
CA GLY A 47 -6.71 8.49 0.89
C GLY A 47 -7.29 8.29 -0.50
N GLU A 48 -6.50 8.27 -1.56
CA GLU A 48 -7.04 7.96 -2.89
C GLU A 48 -7.68 6.55 -2.95
N PRO A 49 -7.02 5.46 -2.44
CA PRO A 49 -7.68 4.16 -2.31
C PRO A 49 -8.90 4.19 -1.38
N THR A 50 -8.79 4.88 -0.23
CA THR A 50 -9.89 5.00 0.76
C THR A 50 -11.19 5.48 0.13
N LEU A 51 -11.12 6.60 -0.60
CA LEU A 51 -12.29 7.21 -1.26
C LEU A 51 -12.85 6.30 -2.36
N GLU A 52 -11.97 5.62 -3.08
CA GLU A 52 -12.38 4.68 -4.11
C GLU A 52 -13.08 3.46 -3.51
N LEU A 53 -12.54 2.88 -2.44
CA LEU A 53 -13.17 1.78 -1.69
C LEU A 53 -14.56 2.17 -1.17
N ALA A 54 -14.71 3.39 -0.63
CA ALA A 54 -16.00 3.89 -0.16
C ALA A 54 -17.05 4.01 -1.29
N ARG A 55 -16.62 4.38 -2.51
CA ARG A 55 -17.51 4.46 -3.67
C ARG A 55 -17.90 3.09 -4.19
N LEU A 56 -16.95 2.15 -4.25
CA LEU A 56 -17.15 0.81 -4.79
C LEU A 56 -18.00 -0.06 -3.87
N SER A 57 -17.74 0.00 -2.56
CA SER A 57 -18.35 -0.91 -1.59
C SER A 57 -19.72 -0.46 -1.09
N GLN A 58 -20.02 0.85 -1.15
CA GLN A 58 -21.12 1.50 -0.41
C GLN A 58 -21.06 1.29 1.12
N GLY A 59 -20.04 0.58 1.61
CA GLY A 59 -19.82 0.25 3.02
C GLY A 59 -19.15 1.35 3.83
N LYS A 60 -18.71 0.99 5.04
CA LYS A 60 -17.99 1.88 5.95
C LYS A 60 -16.49 1.64 5.82
N VAL A 61 -15.70 2.71 5.72
CA VAL A 61 -14.23 2.65 5.65
C VAL A 61 -13.63 3.37 6.84
N LEU A 62 -12.83 2.65 7.62
CA LEU A 62 -11.94 3.20 8.63
C LEU A 62 -10.54 3.25 8.02
N ALA A 63 -10.02 4.46 7.80
CA ALA A 63 -8.70 4.68 7.21
C ALA A 63 -7.72 5.09 8.30
N ILE A 64 -6.58 4.41 8.38
CA ILE A 64 -5.56 4.68 9.40
C ILE A 64 -4.22 5.04 8.79
N ASP A 65 -3.55 6.02 9.38
CA ASP A 65 -2.17 6.41 9.09
C ASP A 65 -1.53 7.02 10.34
N ILE A 66 -0.19 7.12 10.38
CA ILE A 66 0.55 7.79 11.45
C ILE A 66 0.88 9.25 11.13
N HIS A 67 0.76 9.66 9.87
CA HIS A 67 1.11 11.01 9.44
C HIS A 67 -0.12 11.92 9.45
N GLN A 68 -0.25 12.72 10.52
CA GLN A 68 -1.42 13.58 10.73
C GLN A 68 -1.74 14.51 9.54
N PRO A 69 -0.76 15.14 8.85
CA PRO A 69 -1.05 15.96 7.67
C PRO A 69 -1.75 15.20 6.53
N TYR A 70 -1.46 13.91 6.33
CA TYR A 70 -2.17 13.09 5.34
C TYR A 70 -3.63 12.87 5.77
N LEU A 71 -3.86 12.57 7.04
CA LEU A 71 -5.21 12.39 7.59
C LEU A 71 -6.04 13.68 7.54
N ASP A 72 -5.41 14.84 7.75
CA ASP A 72 -6.06 16.15 7.63
C ASP A 72 -6.47 16.44 6.16
N GLU A 73 -5.64 16.02 5.20
CA GLU A 73 -5.96 16.12 3.78
C GLU A 73 -7.07 15.14 3.41
N LEU A 74 -6.97 13.89 3.84
CA LEU A 74 -8.01 12.88 3.63
C LEU A 74 -9.36 13.34 4.21
N THR A 75 -9.38 13.89 5.42
CA THR A 75 -10.59 14.41 6.05
C THR A 75 -11.27 15.47 5.18
N LYS A 76 -10.49 16.42 4.63
CA LYS A 76 -11.02 17.42 3.69
C LYS A 76 -11.56 16.81 2.39
N LYS A 77 -10.90 15.77 1.89
CA LYS A 77 -11.38 15.02 0.71
C LYS A 77 -12.68 14.27 1.01
N ILE A 78 -12.81 13.64 2.18
CA ILE A 78 -14.03 12.96 2.65
C ILE A 78 -15.21 13.94 2.71
N GLU A 79 -15.02 15.11 3.32
CA GLU A 79 -16.05 16.15 3.42
C GLU A 79 -16.50 16.64 2.04
N ARG A 80 -15.54 16.98 1.16
CA ARG A 80 -15.83 17.40 -0.22
C ARG A 80 -16.55 16.36 -1.06
N ALA A 81 -16.29 15.07 -0.79
CA ALA A 81 -16.94 13.97 -1.47
C ALA A 81 -18.31 13.60 -0.87
N GLY A 82 -18.73 14.21 0.24
CA GLY A 82 -19.98 13.90 0.94
C GLY A 82 -19.98 12.48 1.54
N LEU A 83 -18.82 12.00 2.03
CA LEU A 83 -18.65 10.65 2.54
C LEU A 83 -18.47 10.58 4.06
N SER A 84 -18.69 11.69 4.78
CA SER A 84 -18.42 11.80 6.22
C SER A 84 -19.27 10.88 7.11
N ASP A 85 -20.37 10.36 6.60
CA ASP A 85 -21.23 9.37 7.26
C ASP A 85 -20.68 7.94 7.19
N ARG A 86 -19.78 7.65 6.24
CA ARG A 86 -19.28 6.30 5.97
C ARG A 86 -17.76 6.15 6.06
N VAL A 87 -16.99 7.24 5.95
CA VAL A 87 -15.52 7.21 5.95
C VAL A 87 -14.98 7.99 7.12
N ARG A 88 -14.03 7.41 7.85
CA ARG A 88 -13.33 8.06 8.97
C ARG A 88 -11.83 7.88 8.82
N ALA A 89 -11.09 8.99 8.93
CA ALA A 89 -9.64 9.02 9.04
C ALA A 89 -9.24 9.03 10.53
N VAL A 90 -8.32 8.14 10.93
CA VAL A 90 -7.90 7.97 12.33
C VAL A 90 -6.39 7.86 12.41
N HIS A 91 -5.78 8.63 13.30
CA HIS A 91 -4.36 8.50 13.62
C HIS A 91 -4.13 7.20 14.40
N CYS A 92 -3.51 6.22 13.76
CA CYS A 92 -3.26 4.90 14.36
C CYS A 92 -2.06 4.25 13.67
N SER A 93 -1.21 3.59 14.46
CA SER A 93 -0.09 2.82 13.95
C SER A 93 -0.53 1.44 13.50
N MET A 94 -0.06 0.99 12.33
CA MET A 94 -0.28 -0.39 11.85
C MET A 94 0.38 -1.46 12.75
N PHE A 95 1.31 -1.05 13.62
CA PHE A 95 1.96 -1.92 14.58
C PHE A 95 1.19 -2.09 15.89
N ASP A 96 0.19 -1.23 16.16
CA ASP A 96 -0.57 -1.20 17.41
C ASP A 96 -2.03 -0.80 17.13
N MET A 97 -2.77 -1.71 16.52
CA MET A 97 -4.17 -1.53 16.17
C MET A 97 -5.05 -2.15 17.25
N ASP A 98 -5.50 -1.35 18.23
CA ASP A 98 -6.42 -1.79 19.28
C ASP A 98 -7.88 -1.79 18.80
N PHE A 99 -8.14 -2.60 17.76
CA PHE A 99 -9.50 -2.88 17.30
C PHE A 99 -9.93 -4.28 17.76
N PRO A 100 -11.21 -4.49 18.03
CA PRO A 100 -11.73 -5.82 18.38
C PRO A 100 -11.44 -6.84 17.27
N ASP A 101 -11.27 -8.10 17.66
CA ASP A 101 -11.14 -9.19 16.71
C ASP A 101 -12.40 -9.30 15.83
N GLU A 102 -12.21 -9.75 14.60
CA GLU A 102 -13.29 -10.01 13.64
C GLU A 102 -14.21 -8.79 13.38
N SER A 103 -13.61 -7.58 13.34
CA SER A 103 -14.35 -6.31 13.16
C SER A 103 -14.58 -5.94 11.71
N PHE A 104 -13.73 -6.42 10.78
CA PHE A 104 -13.73 -5.96 9.41
C PHE A 104 -14.02 -7.09 8.41
N ASP A 105 -14.85 -6.79 7.43
CA ASP A 105 -15.10 -7.68 6.28
C ASP A 105 -13.88 -7.69 5.35
N ILE A 106 -13.23 -6.53 5.21
CA ILE A 106 -12.03 -6.37 4.39
C ILE A 106 -10.98 -5.60 5.19
N VAL A 107 -9.73 -6.09 5.19
CA VAL A 107 -8.53 -5.30 5.52
C VAL A 107 -7.81 -5.01 4.21
N TRP A 108 -7.50 -3.74 3.97
CA TRP A 108 -6.88 -3.25 2.75
C TRP A 108 -5.56 -2.56 3.08
N ALA A 109 -4.51 -2.81 2.29
CA ALA A 109 -3.22 -2.14 2.45
C ALA A 109 -2.59 -1.95 1.07
N GLU A 110 -2.76 -0.76 0.50
CA GLU A 110 -2.26 -0.43 -0.83
C GLU A 110 -0.96 0.36 -0.74
N GLY A 111 0.19 -0.33 -0.93
CA GLY A 111 1.52 0.28 -0.85
C GLY A 111 2.00 0.60 0.56
N SER A 112 1.54 -0.12 1.58
CA SER A 112 1.91 0.14 2.98
C SER A 112 2.38 -1.09 3.76
N ILE A 113 1.97 -2.30 3.38
CA ILE A 113 2.27 -3.52 4.15
C ILE A 113 3.77 -3.81 4.28
N PHE A 114 4.59 -3.37 3.33
CA PHE A 114 6.04 -3.56 3.37
C PHE A 114 6.68 -2.91 4.62
N ILE A 115 6.05 -1.88 5.19
CA ILE A 115 6.53 -1.17 6.40
C ILE A 115 6.57 -2.12 7.62
N ILE A 116 5.55 -2.96 7.77
CA ILE A 116 5.50 -3.98 8.84
C ILE A 116 6.12 -5.31 8.39
N GLY A 117 6.28 -5.48 7.09
CA GLY A 117 6.67 -6.72 6.44
C GLY A 117 5.47 -7.63 6.16
N LEU A 118 5.44 -8.23 4.98
CA LEU A 118 4.31 -9.01 4.49
C LEU A 118 3.88 -10.11 5.49
N ASP A 119 4.82 -10.93 5.95
CA ASP A 119 4.54 -12.06 6.86
C ASP A 119 3.91 -11.61 8.16
N ARG A 120 4.46 -10.56 8.73
CA ARG A 120 3.98 -10.00 9.99
C ARG A 120 2.60 -9.37 9.80
N GLY A 121 2.39 -8.60 8.72
CA GLY A 121 1.11 -8.01 8.40
C GLY A 121 0.03 -9.07 8.19
N LEU A 122 0.29 -10.11 7.38
CA LEU A 122 -0.64 -11.20 7.16
C LEU A 122 -1.00 -11.92 8.48
N LYS A 123 -0.02 -12.15 9.35
CA LYS A 123 -0.21 -12.87 10.61
C LYS A 123 -0.97 -12.03 11.64
N GLU A 124 -0.51 -10.80 11.89
CA GLU A 124 -1.06 -9.95 12.96
C GLU A 124 -2.43 -9.38 12.62
N TRP A 125 -2.65 -8.95 11.35
CA TRP A 125 -3.91 -8.37 10.94
C TRP A 125 -5.02 -9.39 10.73
N ARG A 126 -4.67 -10.70 10.65
CA ARG A 126 -5.64 -11.79 10.49
C ARG A 126 -6.73 -11.81 11.56
N ARG A 127 -6.41 -11.42 12.81
CA ARG A 127 -7.39 -11.35 13.90
C ARG A 127 -8.50 -10.33 13.62
N LEU A 128 -8.18 -9.22 12.95
CA LEU A 128 -9.12 -8.14 12.66
C LEU A 128 -10.17 -8.51 11.61
N ILE A 129 -9.87 -9.51 10.78
CA ILE A 129 -10.71 -9.94 9.68
C ILE A 129 -11.78 -10.90 10.20
N LYS A 130 -13.06 -10.64 9.86
CA LYS A 130 -14.19 -11.53 10.16
C LYS A 130 -13.97 -12.93 9.57
N PRO A 131 -14.68 -13.98 10.06
CA PRO A 131 -14.72 -15.28 9.41
C PRO A 131 -15.13 -15.15 7.93
N ASN A 132 -14.36 -15.75 7.03
CA ASN A 132 -14.52 -15.65 5.57
C ASN A 132 -14.30 -14.23 4.98
N GLY A 133 -13.85 -13.27 5.77
CA GLY A 133 -13.48 -11.94 5.30
C GLY A 133 -12.17 -11.94 4.52
N PHE A 134 -11.76 -10.78 4.05
CA PHE A 134 -10.75 -10.64 3.02
C PHE A 134 -9.57 -9.77 3.48
N LEU A 135 -8.39 -10.09 2.96
CA LEU A 135 -7.21 -9.25 3.01
C LEU A 135 -6.78 -8.93 1.58
N VAL A 136 -6.63 -7.66 1.28
CA VAL A 136 -6.09 -7.20 0.00
C VAL A 136 -4.85 -6.38 0.27
N VAL A 137 -3.74 -6.79 -0.30
CA VAL A 137 -2.47 -6.09 -0.15
C VAL A 137 -1.84 -5.81 -1.49
N HIS A 138 -1.10 -4.72 -1.55
CA HIS A 138 -0.26 -4.34 -2.67
C HIS A 138 1.19 -4.34 -2.18
N GLU A 139 2.02 -5.24 -2.72
CA GLU A 139 3.34 -5.56 -2.22
C GLU A 139 4.38 -5.56 -3.35
N MET A 140 5.63 -5.22 -3.01
CA MET A 140 6.77 -5.32 -3.90
C MET A 140 7.17 -6.77 -4.14
N ALA A 141 7.46 -7.11 -5.39
CA ALA A 141 7.87 -8.47 -5.73
C ALA A 141 8.89 -8.50 -6.89
N TRP A 142 9.73 -9.52 -6.88
CA TRP A 142 10.49 -9.91 -8.05
C TRP A 142 9.55 -10.51 -9.10
N LEU A 143 9.56 -9.94 -10.29
CA LEU A 143 8.75 -10.40 -11.43
C LEU A 143 9.49 -11.46 -12.27
N ARG A 144 10.80 -11.57 -12.09
CA ARG A 144 11.67 -12.54 -12.76
C ARG A 144 12.69 -13.10 -11.76
N PRO A 145 13.09 -14.35 -11.92
CA PRO A 145 14.22 -14.90 -11.19
C PRO A 145 15.54 -14.24 -11.64
N ASP A 146 16.57 -14.38 -10.81
CA ASP A 146 17.94 -13.95 -11.10
C ASP A 146 18.07 -12.48 -11.55
N PRO A 147 17.61 -11.50 -10.73
CA PRO A 147 17.74 -10.10 -11.07
C PRO A 147 19.21 -9.69 -11.21
N PRO A 148 19.52 -8.67 -12.04
CA PRO A 148 20.87 -8.10 -12.10
C PRO A 148 21.39 -7.70 -10.73
N GLN A 149 22.70 -7.89 -10.50
CA GLN A 149 23.33 -7.69 -9.19
C GLN A 149 23.04 -6.30 -8.59
N GLU A 150 23.10 -5.24 -9.39
CA GLU A 150 22.87 -3.87 -8.95
C GLU A 150 21.48 -3.69 -8.31
N ILE A 151 20.41 -4.17 -8.97
CA ILE A 151 19.05 -4.03 -8.43
C ILE A 151 18.78 -5.01 -7.30
N TYR A 152 19.44 -6.17 -7.28
CA TYR A 152 19.37 -7.10 -6.17
C TYR A 152 19.97 -6.47 -4.91
N GLU A 153 21.18 -5.90 -4.99
CA GLU A 153 21.86 -5.24 -3.88
C GLU A 153 21.03 -4.04 -3.36
N TYR A 154 20.51 -3.22 -4.27
CA TYR A 154 19.61 -2.11 -3.91
C TYR A 154 18.44 -2.58 -3.04
N TRP A 155 17.69 -3.61 -3.46
CA TRP A 155 16.55 -4.09 -2.71
C TRP A 155 16.95 -4.85 -1.43
N GLN A 156 18.13 -5.47 -1.38
CA GLN A 156 18.63 -6.04 -0.13
C GLN A 156 18.91 -4.98 0.95
N GLU A 157 19.25 -3.76 0.56
CA GLU A 157 19.44 -2.64 1.47
C GLU A 157 18.09 -2.01 1.86
N VAL A 158 17.21 -1.74 0.89
CA VAL A 158 15.97 -0.98 1.09
C VAL A 158 14.84 -1.84 1.65
N TYR A 159 14.64 -3.03 1.10
CA TYR A 159 13.60 -3.97 1.49
C TYR A 159 14.04 -5.42 1.30
N PRO A 160 14.84 -5.99 2.22
CA PRO A 160 15.36 -7.36 2.10
C PRO A 160 14.26 -8.44 2.12
N GLY A 161 13.04 -8.07 2.48
CA GLY A 161 11.86 -8.95 2.45
C GLY A 161 11.24 -9.20 1.08
N ILE A 162 11.73 -8.54 0.02
CA ILE A 162 11.20 -8.70 -1.35
C ILE A 162 11.37 -10.16 -1.82
N ARG A 163 10.27 -10.73 -2.34
CA ARG A 163 10.21 -12.11 -2.82
C ARG A 163 9.69 -12.18 -4.25
N THR A 164 9.87 -13.31 -4.87
CA THR A 164 9.18 -13.60 -6.14
C THR A 164 7.67 -13.80 -5.92
N VAL A 165 6.88 -13.54 -6.95
CA VAL A 165 5.42 -13.80 -6.90
C VAL A 165 5.11 -15.26 -6.55
N PRO A 166 5.79 -16.29 -7.14
CA PRO A 166 5.56 -17.67 -6.76
C PRO A 166 5.85 -17.98 -5.29
N GLU A 167 6.94 -17.45 -4.72
CA GLU A 167 7.27 -17.64 -3.29
C GLU A 167 6.19 -17.04 -2.39
N THR A 168 5.73 -15.83 -2.71
CA THR A 168 4.64 -15.17 -1.98
C THR A 168 3.35 -16.00 -2.04
N LEU A 169 2.96 -16.47 -3.23
CA LEU A 169 1.78 -17.32 -3.41
C LEU A 169 1.87 -18.66 -2.66
N GLN A 170 3.06 -19.25 -2.58
CA GLN A 170 3.30 -20.50 -1.84
C GLN A 170 3.15 -20.31 -0.33
N GLN A 171 3.52 -19.15 0.20
CA GLN A 171 3.51 -18.88 1.64
C GLN A 171 2.13 -18.48 2.19
N ILE A 172 1.31 -17.78 1.40
CA ILE A 172 0.01 -17.24 1.85
C ILE A 172 -0.89 -18.31 2.49
N PRO A 173 -1.01 -19.55 1.96
CA PRO A 173 -1.80 -20.62 2.60
C PRO A 173 -1.33 -21.00 3.99
N ASP A 174 -0.02 -21.03 4.24
CA ASP A 174 0.56 -21.36 5.55
C ASP A 174 0.22 -20.31 6.62
N LEU A 175 -0.09 -19.09 6.19
CA LEU A 175 -0.54 -17.98 7.05
C LEU A 175 -2.07 -17.96 7.26
N GLY A 176 -2.78 -18.96 6.75
CA GLY A 176 -4.22 -19.16 6.94
C GLY A 176 -5.09 -18.37 6.00
N TYR A 177 -4.62 -18.15 4.78
CA TYR A 177 -5.39 -17.50 3.71
C TYR A 177 -5.50 -18.37 2.47
N GLU A 178 -6.58 -18.19 1.73
CA GLU A 178 -6.78 -18.70 0.37
C GLU A 178 -6.59 -17.57 -0.62
N ILE A 179 -5.85 -17.82 -1.69
CA ILE A 179 -5.67 -16.86 -2.79
C ILE A 179 -6.92 -16.83 -3.64
N ILE A 180 -7.55 -15.66 -3.77
CA ILE A 180 -8.64 -15.42 -4.73
C ILE A 180 -8.03 -15.03 -6.09
N GLY A 181 -7.00 -14.21 -6.06
CA GLY A 181 -6.27 -13.83 -7.25
C GLY A 181 -5.15 -12.85 -6.96
N HIS A 182 -4.37 -12.57 -7.99
CA HIS A 182 -3.29 -11.59 -7.95
C HIS A 182 -3.08 -10.98 -9.33
N PHE A 183 -2.46 -9.83 -9.40
CA PHE A 183 -2.00 -9.24 -10.64
C PHE A 183 -0.88 -8.23 -10.40
N THR A 184 0.04 -8.16 -11.34
CA THR A 184 1.11 -7.15 -11.35
C THR A 184 0.57 -5.82 -11.85
N LEU A 185 0.96 -4.73 -11.19
CA LEU A 185 0.71 -3.39 -11.68
C LEU A 185 1.55 -3.12 -12.94
N PRO A 186 0.94 -2.58 -14.00
CA PRO A 186 1.68 -2.16 -15.18
C PRO A 186 2.49 -0.88 -14.88
N GLU A 187 3.41 -0.58 -15.78
CA GLU A 187 4.38 0.52 -15.63
C GLU A 187 3.72 1.90 -15.44
N ASP A 188 2.55 2.14 -16.06
CA ASP A 188 1.82 3.39 -15.92
C ASP A 188 1.36 3.71 -14.50
N ALA A 189 1.16 2.66 -13.65
CA ALA A 189 0.85 2.82 -12.24
C ALA A 189 1.96 3.53 -11.45
N TRP A 190 3.19 3.43 -11.94
CA TRP A 190 4.35 4.06 -11.35
C TRP A 190 4.55 5.50 -11.86
N TRP A 191 4.38 5.72 -13.16
CA TRP A 191 4.75 6.99 -13.80
C TRP A 191 3.67 8.05 -13.71
N VAL A 192 2.38 7.68 -13.88
CA VAL A 192 1.32 8.67 -14.12
C VAL A 192 1.02 9.48 -12.87
N GLU A 193 0.81 8.83 -11.73
CA GLU A 193 0.35 9.50 -10.51
C GLU A 193 1.43 9.55 -9.42
N TYR A 194 2.56 8.87 -9.58
CA TYR A 194 3.61 8.82 -8.57
C TYR A 194 4.97 9.33 -9.09
N TYR A 195 5.78 8.54 -9.79
CA TYR A 195 7.15 8.94 -10.15
C TYR A 195 7.24 10.16 -11.05
N GLY A 196 6.35 10.34 -12.01
CA GLY A 196 6.37 11.54 -12.85
C GLY A 196 6.16 12.83 -12.06
N PRO A 197 5.14 12.93 -11.19
CA PRO A 197 4.98 14.04 -10.26
C PRO A 197 6.13 14.18 -9.26
N LEU A 198 6.61 13.08 -8.68
CA LEU A 198 7.70 13.03 -7.71
C LEU A 198 9.00 13.59 -8.28
N GLU A 199 9.41 13.13 -9.47
CA GLU A 199 10.63 13.60 -10.13
C GLU A 199 10.60 15.11 -10.40
N ARG A 200 9.44 15.64 -10.83
CA ARG A 200 9.26 17.11 -10.97
C ARG A 200 9.40 17.82 -9.63
N ARG A 201 8.87 17.26 -8.55
CA ARG A 201 8.97 17.79 -7.19
C ARG A 201 10.43 17.80 -6.71
N ILE A 202 11.16 16.70 -6.90
CA ILE A 202 12.58 16.59 -6.57
C ILE A 202 13.39 17.71 -7.26
N GLN A 203 13.17 17.93 -8.56
CA GLN A 203 13.84 18.99 -9.32
C GLN A 203 13.57 20.39 -8.75
N GLN A 204 12.35 20.65 -8.28
CA GLN A 204 12.00 21.92 -7.63
C GLN A 204 12.69 22.08 -6.27
N LEU A 205 12.66 21.03 -5.44
CA LEU A 205 13.24 21.05 -4.10
C LEU A 205 14.75 21.10 -4.12
N ARG A 206 15.43 20.55 -5.11
CA ARG A 206 16.90 20.71 -5.30
C ARG A 206 17.29 22.19 -5.44
N LYS A 207 16.47 23.02 -6.08
CA LYS A 207 16.72 24.47 -6.17
C LYS A 207 16.52 25.15 -4.83
N LYS A 208 15.52 24.75 -4.05
CA LYS A 208 15.25 25.25 -2.70
C LYS A 208 16.38 24.90 -1.73
N TYR A 209 16.82 23.66 -1.77
CA TYR A 209 17.79 23.08 -0.83
C TYR A 209 19.23 23.03 -1.35
N VAL A 210 19.59 23.87 -2.34
CA VAL A 210 20.92 23.87 -2.96
C VAL A 210 22.10 24.05 -1.97
N LYS A 211 21.84 24.62 -0.79
CA LYS A 211 22.84 24.84 0.28
C LYS A 211 22.67 23.92 1.48
N ASP A 212 21.77 22.96 1.40
CA ASP A 212 21.48 22.01 2.49
C ASP A 212 21.89 20.57 2.06
N PRO A 213 23.10 20.13 2.46
CA PRO A 213 23.60 18.81 2.06
C PRO A 213 22.74 17.66 2.59
N GLU A 214 22.14 17.79 3.79
CA GLU A 214 21.31 16.74 4.37
C GLU A 214 20.00 16.57 3.56
N ALA A 215 19.39 17.67 3.14
CA ALA A 215 18.24 17.64 2.26
C ALA A 215 18.56 17.06 0.90
N LEU A 216 19.72 17.40 0.33
CA LEU A 216 20.16 16.87 -0.96
C LEU A 216 20.33 15.35 -0.93
N VAL A 217 20.86 14.78 0.17
CA VAL A 217 20.98 13.32 0.33
C VAL A 217 19.61 12.63 0.28
N VAL A 218 18.57 13.21 0.89
CA VAL A 218 17.22 12.65 0.82
C VAL A 218 16.67 12.71 -0.61
N LEU A 219 16.85 13.85 -1.29
CA LEU A 219 16.44 14.02 -2.68
C LEU A 219 17.18 13.08 -3.64
N ASP A 220 18.45 12.78 -3.35
CA ASP A 220 19.25 11.84 -4.14
C ASP A 220 18.74 10.41 -4.00
N LYS A 221 18.36 9.98 -2.80
CA LYS A 221 17.78 8.66 -2.56
C LYS A 221 16.43 8.47 -3.28
N GLU A 222 15.56 9.47 -3.23
CA GLU A 222 14.28 9.42 -3.95
C GLU A 222 14.49 9.38 -5.47
N GLN A 223 15.50 10.13 -5.99
CA GLN A 223 15.85 10.06 -7.41
C GLN A 223 16.46 8.70 -7.78
N GLU A 224 17.28 8.12 -6.92
CA GLU A 224 17.86 6.79 -7.12
C GLU A 224 16.78 5.72 -7.26
N GLU A 225 15.74 5.74 -6.42
CA GLU A 225 14.60 4.82 -6.53
C GLU A 225 13.94 4.93 -7.90
N ILE A 226 13.67 6.15 -8.36
CA ILE A 226 13.08 6.40 -9.68
C ILE A 226 13.97 5.86 -10.81
N ASP A 227 15.29 6.08 -10.70
CA ASP A 227 16.26 5.65 -11.70
C ASP A 227 16.41 4.12 -11.71
N MET A 228 16.37 3.47 -10.56
CA MET A 228 16.33 2.01 -10.43
C MET A 228 15.09 1.43 -11.09
N PHE A 229 13.91 2.02 -10.87
CA PHE A 229 12.69 1.57 -11.55
C PHE A 229 12.77 1.78 -13.06
N ARG A 230 13.23 2.94 -13.53
CA ARG A 230 13.40 3.23 -14.96
C ARG A 230 14.28 2.21 -15.64
N LYS A 231 15.35 1.75 -14.98
CA LYS A 231 16.30 0.78 -15.50
C LYS A 231 15.82 -0.67 -15.37
N TYR A 232 15.12 -1.01 -14.29
CA TYR A 232 14.89 -2.38 -13.88
C TYR A 232 13.40 -2.77 -13.70
N HIS A 233 12.43 -1.96 -14.15
CA HIS A 233 10.99 -2.24 -14.02
C HIS A 233 10.53 -3.60 -14.58
N LYS A 234 11.34 -4.25 -15.43
CA LYS A 234 11.06 -5.61 -15.93
C LYS A 234 11.42 -6.72 -14.95
N TRP A 235 12.19 -6.40 -13.92
CA TRP A 235 12.69 -7.35 -12.93
C TRP A 235 11.92 -7.32 -11.63
N TYR A 236 11.39 -6.19 -11.23
CA TYR A 236 10.58 -6.01 -10.04
C TYR A 236 9.42 -5.06 -10.29
N GLY A 237 8.47 -5.10 -9.41
CA GLY A 237 7.29 -4.25 -9.46
C GLY A 237 6.35 -4.56 -8.32
N SER A 238 5.18 -3.96 -8.37
CA SER A 238 4.17 -4.13 -7.35
C SER A 238 3.08 -5.10 -7.80
N VAL A 239 2.62 -5.90 -6.87
CA VAL A 239 1.63 -6.96 -7.11
C VAL A 239 0.50 -6.84 -6.09
N PHE A 240 -0.73 -6.81 -6.57
CA PHE A 240 -1.89 -7.03 -5.71
C PHE A 240 -2.07 -8.50 -5.43
N PHE A 241 -2.28 -8.83 -4.14
CA PHE A 241 -2.73 -10.14 -3.68
C PHE A 241 -4.08 -9.99 -3.00
N VAL A 242 -5.09 -10.67 -3.53
CA VAL A 242 -6.46 -10.70 -3.01
C VAL A 242 -6.67 -12.05 -2.35
N MET A 243 -6.98 -12.05 -1.06
CA MET A 243 -6.96 -13.24 -0.22
C MET A 243 -8.22 -13.33 0.64
N ARG A 244 -8.67 -14.54 0.93
CA ARG A 244 -9.75 -14.84 1.88
C ARG A 244 -9.19 -15.50 3.13
N LYS A 245 -9.61 -15.06 4.32
CA LYS A 245 -9.29 -15.70 5.59
C LYS A 245 -9.90 -17.10 5.65
N ILE A 246 -9.07 -18.13 5.85
CA ILE A 246 -9.54 -19.50 6.06
C ILE A 246 -9.91 -19.71 7.55
N ASN A 247 -11.08 -20.25 7.81
CA ASN A 247 -11.46 -20.65 9.15
C ASN A 247 -10.76 -21.95 9.55
N GLN A 248 -9.93 -21.92 10.59
CA GLN A 248 -9.18 -23.11 11.07
C GLN A 248 -10.07 -24.28 11.51
N ARG A 249 -11.38 -24.09 11.70
CA ARG A 249 -12.31 -25.17 12.09
C ARG A 249 -12.65 -26.16 10.97
N ALA A 250 -12.33 -25.85 9.70
CA ALA A 250 -12.62 -26.71 8.56
C ALA A 250 -11.51 -27.73 8.23
N GLN A 251 -10.35 -27.68 8.89
CA GLN A 251 -9.24 -28.60 8.65
C GLN A 251 -9.19 -29.80 9.61
N LEU A 252 -10.12 -29.91 10.55
CA LEU A 252 -10.21 -30.99 11.54
C LEU A 252 -11.48 -31.86 11.40
N ALA A 253 -12.16 -31.77 10.26
CA ALA A 253 -13.30 -32.62 9.91
C ALA A 253 -12.95 -33.50 8.64
#